data_c3e8af279ca2ad8038468e06c6748410
#
_entry.id   c3e8af279ca2ad8038468e06c6748410
#
_cell.length_a   1.000
_cell.length_b   1.000
_cell.length_c   1.000
_cell.angle_alpha   90.00
_cell.angle_beta   90.00
_cell.angle_gamma   90.00
#
_symmetry.space_group_name_H-M   'P 1'
#
loop_
_entity.id
_entity.type
_entity.pdbx_description
1 polymer ?
#
loop_
_entity_poly.entity_id
_entity_poly.type
_entity_poly.pdbx_seq_one_letter_code
_entity_poly.pdbx_strand_id
1 'polypeptide(L)'
;QEGFYMRLKLDKRTGPLYWCTYEKQFTENTFMPEERFKENIDWVAKEFVPYGYEMVCTDGWIEDSFCINENGYLTRHHDSWKHDWKYWADYLNERGMALGVYYNPTWISPAAVKNKEILVKGTNIPVREITDLSYVYDGENEKKITGDRFSYPNGEDRALYWVDVDRSGAKEYVQGYVKYFIDCHVAFLRIDFLSWYEDGMDKGKQIGRNHGSANYRK
;
A
#
# COMPACT_ATOMS: atom_id res chain seq x y z
N GLN A 1 -3.78 0.02 -30.69
CA GLN A 1 -2.94 1.15 -30.28
C GLN A 1 -2.36 0.79 -28.92
N GLU A 2 -1.12 0.28 -28.88
CA GLU A 2 -0.36 0.12 -27.65
C GLU A 2 -0.07 1.54 -27.14
N GLY A 3 -0.74 1.94 -26.06
CA GLY A 3 -0.49 3.20 -25.38
C GLY A 3 0.98 3.26 -24.95
N PHE A 4 1.64 4.32 -25.35
CA PHE A 4 3.04 4.58 -25.00
C PHE A 4 3.06 4.97 -23.50
N TYR A 5 3.10 3.96 -22.62
CA TYR A 5 3.27 4.21 -21.20
C TYR A 5 4.71 4.66 -20.97
N MET A 6 4.84 5.87 -20.47
CA MET A 6 6.14 6.41 -20.08
C MET A 6 6.67 5.59 -18.91
N ARG A 7 7.49 4.57 -19.20
CA ARG A 7 8.32 3.97 -18.17
C ARG A 7 9.31 5.02 -17.74
N LEU A 8 9.19 5.50 -16.50
CA LEU A 8 10.23 6.33 -15.90
C LEU A 8 11.57 5.64 -16.09
N LYS A 9 12.43 6.20 -16.91
CA LYS A 9 13.83 5.80 -16.96
C LYS A 9 14.49 6.41 -15.72
N LEU A 10 14.31 5.76 -14.58
CA LEU A 10 15.00 6.18 -13.37
C LEU A 10 16.49 6.12 -13.64
N ASP A 11 17.13 7.28 -13.68
CA ASP A 11 18.59 7.33 -13.62
C ASP A 11 18.98 6.80 -12.25
N LYS A 12 19.70 5.66 -12.22
CA LYS A 12 20.14 5.03 -10.97
C LYS A 12 21.02 5.95 -10.12
N ARG A 13 21.46 7.08 -10.65
CA ARG A 13 22.29 8.07 -9.97
C ARG A 13 21.50 9.18 -9.32
N THR A 14 20.26 9.40 -9.76
CA THR A 14 19.36 10.42 -9.22
C THR A 14 18.01 9.77 -8.96
N GLY A 15 17.47 9.91 -7.75
CA GLY A 15 16.10 9.49 -7.47
C GLY A 15 15.08 10.33 -8.25
N PRO A 16 13.86 9.83 -8.45
CA PRO A 16 12.80 10.61 -9.10
C PRO A 16 12.47 11.85 -8.24
N LEU A 17 12.23 12.98 -8.91
CA LEU A 17 11.61 14.13 -8.26
C LEU A 17 10.10 13.90 -8.23
N TYR A 18 9.54 13.80 -7.04
CA TYR A 18 8.12 13.59 -6.89
C TYR A 18 7.49 14.48 -5.82
N TRP A 19 6.24 14.82 -6.05
CA TRP A 19 5.37 15.43 -5.05
C TRP A 19 4.70 14.35 -4.20
N CYS A 20 4.64 14.55 -2.90
CA CYS A 20 4.02 13.63 -1.96
C CYS A 20 2.96 14.38 -1.13
N THR A 21 1.86 13.71 -0.85
CA THR A 21 0.72 14.30 -0.14
C THR A 21 0.86 14.30 1.39
N TYR A 22 1.98 13.78 1.91
CA TYR A 22 2.20 13.53 3.35
C TYR A 22 1.96 14.76 4.23
N GLU A 23 2.60 15.88 3.92
CA GLU A 23 2.51 17.09 4.75
C GLU A 23 1.06 17.54 4.97
N LYS A 24 0.25 17.49 3.92
CA LYS A 24 -1.16 17.85 4.02
C LYS A 24 -1.93 16.87 4.89
N GLN A 25 -1.76 15.58 4.65
CA GLN A 25 -2.44 14.54 5.40
C GLN A 25 -2.04 14.56 6.88
N PHE A 26 -0.74 14.76 7.15
CA PHE A 26 -0.23 14.86 8.51
C PHE A 26 -0.75 16.10 9.25
N THR A 27 -0.80 17.24 8.58
CA THR A 27 -1.29 18.50 9.17
C THR A 27 -2.78 18.42 9.51
N GLU A 28 -3.57 17.80 8.65
CA GLU A 28 -5.02 17.66 8.84
C GLU A 28 -5.39 16.36 9.57
N ASN A 29 -4.42 15.48 9.82
CA ASN A 29 -4.60 14.16 10.44
C ASN A 29 -5.73 13.35 9.79
N THR A 30 -5.71 13.26 8.45
CA THR A 30 -6.73 12.55 7.69
C THR A 30 -6.18 12.05 6.34
N PHE A 31 -6.92 11.16 5.69
CA PHE A 31 -6.61 10.71 4.33
C PHE A 31 -6.71 11.87 3.33
N MET A 32 -6.09 11.71 2.16
CA MET A 32 -6.20 12.68 1.06
C MET A 32 -7.56 12.53 0.35
N PRO A 33 -8.42 13.55 0.36
CA PRO A 33 -9.65 13.54 -0.45
C PRO A 33 -9.32 13.45 -1.94
N GLU A 34 -10.12 12.70 -2.69
CA GLU A 34 -9.87 12.44 -4.11
C GLU A 34 -9.80 13.71 -4.97
N GLU A 35 -10.74 14.64 -4.75
CA GLU A 35 -10.75 15.93 -5.47
C GLU A 35 -9.49 16.76 -5.17
N ARG A 36 -9.03 16.71 -3.92
CA ARG A 36 -7.80 17.39 -3.53
C ARG A 36 -6.55 16.73 -4.13
N PHE A 37 -6.55 15.41 -4.28
CA PHE A 37 -5.48 14.70 -4.99
C PHE A 37 -5.41 15.13 -6.44
N LYS A 38 -6.57 15.25 -7.09
CA LYS A 38 -6.68 15.79 -8.45
C LYS A 38 -6.11 17.21 -8.56
N GLU A 39 -6.52 18.12 -7.67
CA GLU A 39 -6.02 19.50 -7.63
C GLU A 39 -4.49 19.53 -7.46
N ASN A 40 -3.93 18.67 -6.60
CA ASN A 40 -2.48 18.56 -6.45
C ASN A 40 -1.80 18.09 -7.74
N ILE A 41 -2.35 17.10 -8.44
CA ILE A 41 -1.81 16.64 -9.73
C ILE A 41 -1.80 17.79 -10.74
N ASP A 42 -2.91 18.50 -10.91
CA ASP A 42 -3.03 19.59 -11.86
C ASP A 42 -2.08 20.75 -11.52
N TRP A 43 -1.90 21.03 -10.23
CA TRP A 43 -0.97 22.04 -9.73
C TRP A 43 0.50 21.64 -10.00
N VAL A 44 0.88 20.39 -9.65
CA VAL A 44 2.24 19.89 -9.91
C VAL A 44 2.55 19.87 -11.40
N ALA A 45 1.59 19.47 -12.24
CA ALA A 45 1.74 19.48 -13.69
C ALA A 45 2.09 20.88 -14.21
N LYS A 46 1.44 21.90 -13.68
CA LYS A 46 1.64 23.29 -14.11
C LYS A 46 2.91 23.90 -13.52
N GLU A 47 3.15 23.73 -12.23
CA GLU A 47 4.15 24.52 -11.50
C GLU A 47 5.49 23.79 -11.31
N PHE A 48 5.51 22.45 -11.29
CA PHE A 48 6.71 21.68 -10.94
C PHE A 48 7.29 20.83 -12.07
N VAL A 49 6.47 20.37 -13.02
CA VAL A 49 6.98 19.63 -14.19
C VAL A 49 8.04 20.43 -14.98
N PRO A 50 7.92 21.77 -15.14
CA PRO A 50 8.97 22.56 -15.77
C PRO A 50 10.34 22.52 -15.06
N TYR A 51 10.36 22.11 -13.78
CA TYR A 51 11.57 21.96 -12.97
C TYR A 51 12.02 20.50 -12.81
N GLY A 52 11.45 19.58 -13.59
CA GLY A 52 11.87 18.18 -13.62
C GLY A 52 11.12 17.27 -12.66
N TYR A 53 10.03 17.71 -12.04
CA TYR A 53 9.15 16.80 -11.31
C TYR A 53 8.38 15.92 -12.29
N GLU A 54 8.39 14.63 -12.08
CA GLU A 54 7.87 13.62 -13.02
C GLU A 54 6.85 12.67 -12.38
N MET A 55 6.52 12.88 -11.11
CA MET A 55 5.64 11.96 -10.41
C MET A 55 4.87 12.64 -9.27
N VAL A 56 3.65 12.18 -9.05
CA VAL A 56 2.90 12.41 -7.80
C VAL A 56 2.72 11.08 -7.09
N CYS A 57 3.05 11.06 -5.80
CA CYS A 57 2.95 9.88 -4.97
C CYS A 57 1.88 10.08 -3.89
N THR A 58 1.02 9.07 -3.69
CA THR A 58 0.16 9.02 -2.50
C THR A 58 1.00 8.80 -1.24
N ASP A 59 0.41 9.02 -0.08
CA ASP A 59 1.02 8.74 1.21
C ASP A 59 0.03 8.10 2.18
N GLY A 60 0.41 7.88 3.41
CA GLY A 60 -0.24 7.23 4.53
C GLY A 60 -1.77 7.24 4.60
N TRP A 61 -2.34 6.82 5.69
CA TRP A 61 -3.80 6.61 5.88
C TRP A 61 -4.44 5.61 4.90
N ILE A 62 -3.63 4.86 4.17
CA ILE A 62 -4.12 3.83 3.26
C ILE A 62 -4.68 2.62 4.00
N GLU A 63 -4.30 2.44 5.24
CA GLU A 63 -4.84 1.47 6.18
C GLU A 63 -6.32 1.69 6.48
N ASP A 64 -6.83 2.89 6.24
CA ASP A 64 -8.26 3.21 6.34
C ASP A 64 -9.05 2.78 5.09
N SER A 65 -8.38 2.21 4.08
CA SER A 65 -9.04 1.67 2.89
C SER A 65 -9.35 0.20 3.03
N PHE A 66 -10.60 -0.17 2.76
CA PHE A 66 -11.11 -1.55 2.73
C PHE A 66 -11.54 -1.99 1.33
N CYS A 67 -11.39 -1.11 0.34
CA CYS A 67 -11.69 -1.41 -1.06
C CYS A 67 -10.65 -2.36 -1.65
N ILE A 68 -10.94 -3.64 -1.65
CA ILE A 68 -10.07 -4.70 -2.18
C ILE A 68 -10.70 -5.40 -3.39
N ASN A 69 -9.86 -6.00 -4.22
CA ASN A 69 -10.30 -6.91 -5.27
C ASN A 69 -10.41 -8.36 -4.75
N GLU A 70 -10.71 -9.29 -5.66
CA GLU A 70 -10.86 -10.71 -5.38
C GLU A 70 -9.59 -11.41 -4.85
N ASN A 71 -8.44 -10.76 -4.91
CA ASN A 71 -7.18 -11.26 -4.39
C ASN A 71 -6.71 -10.52 -3.12
N GLY A 72 -7.55 -9.62 -2.58
CA GLY A 72 -7.24 -8.86 -1.37
C GLY A 72 -6.33 -7.66 -1.59
N TYR A 73 -6.11 -7.23 -2.84
CA TYR A 73 -5.28 -6.07 -3.15
C TYR A 73 -6.11 -4.79 -3.12
N LEU A 74 -5.62 -3.75 -2.46
CA LEU A 74 -6.29 -2.45 -2.41
C LEU A 74 -6.41 -1.85 -3.81
N THR A 75 -7.62 -1.39 -4.15
CA THR A 75 -7.92 -0.86 -5.47
C THR A 75 -7.82 0.66 -5.54
N ARG A 76 -7.82 1.35 -4.40
CA ARG A 76 -7.80 2.82 -4.30
C ARG A 76 -7.26 3.28 -2.94
N HIS A 77 -6.91 4.55 -2.83
CA HIS A 77 -6.32 5.13 -1.62
C HIS A 77 -7.26 5.12 -0.40
N HIS A 78 -8.52 5.39 -0.62
CA HIS A 78 -9.54 5.42 0.45
C HIS A 78 -10.90 5.01 -0.10
N ASP A 79 -11.80 4.51 0.76
CA ASP A 79 -13.11 3.99 0.37
C ASP A 79 -14.03 5.07 -0.23
N SER A 80 -13.83 6.34 0.13
CA SER A 80 -14.55 7.48 -0.45
C SER A 80 -14.10 7.86 -1.86
N TRP A 81 -12.95 7.35 -2.33
CA TRP A 81 -12.48 7.60 -3.69
C TRP A 81 -13.36 6.86 -4.69
N LYS A 82 -13.69 7.51 -5.81
CA LYS A 82 -14.48 6.92 -6.91
C LYS A 82 -13.62 6.09 -7.86
N HIS A 83 -12.37 6.52 -8.05
CA HIS A 83 -11.49 5.98 -9.06
C HIS A 83 -10.39 5.11 -8.45
N ASP A 84 -9.98 4.12 -9.22
CA ASP A 84 -8.92 3.16 -8.89
C ASP A 84 -7.52 3.67 -9.27
N TRP A 85 -6.50 2.86 -8.96
CA TRP A 85 -5.11 3.20 -9.28
C TRP A 85 -4.87 3.39 -10.76
N LYS A 86 -5.53 2.57 -11.61
CA LYS A 86 -5.35 2.66 -13.04
C LYS A 86 -5.86 3.99 -13.59
N TYR A 87 -7.01 4.45 -13.15
CA TYR A 87 -7.54 5.76 -13.54
C TYR A 87 -6.55 6.88 -13.20
N TRP A 88 -6.00 6.88 -11.99
CA TRP A 88 -5.07 7.93 -11.58
C TRP A 88 -3.72 7.83 -12.26
N ALA A 89 -3.23 6.63 -12.55
CA ALA A 89 -2.03 6.44 -13.36
C ALA A 89 -2.22 7.00 -14.77
N ASP A 90 -3.35 6.71 -15.42
CA ASP A 90 -3.67 7.21 -16.75
C ASP A 90 -3.83 8.75 -16.74
N TYR A 91 -4.51 9.30 -15.73
CA TYR A 91 -4.69 10.74 -15.54
C TYR A 91 -3.35 11.50 -15.41
N LEU A 92 -2.40 10.94 -14.69
CA LEU A 92 -1.04 11.48 -14.56
C LEU A 92 -0.25 11.34 -15.87
N ASN A 93 -0.34 10.19 -16.54
CA ASN A 93 0.34 9.95 -17.82
C ASN A 93 -0.07 10.96 -18.91
N GLU A 94 -1.34 11.33 -18.98
CA GLU A 94 -1.83 12.36 -19.89
C GLU A 94 -1.19 13.74 -19.66
N ARG A 95 -0.62 13.95 -18.46
CA ARG A 95 0.08 15.18 -18.04
C ARG A 95 1.60 15.05 -18.07
N GLY A 96 2.12 13.95 -18.62
CA GLY A 96 3.56 13.67 -18.68
C GLY A 96 4.17 13.28 -17.34
N MET A 97 3.36 12.82 -16.40
CA MET A 97 3.79 12.38 -15.07
C MET A 97 3.44 10.91 -14.82
N ALA A 98 3.97 10.35 -13.76
CA ALA A 98 3.69 9.00 -13.31
C ALA A 98 3.03 8.96 -11.93
N LEU A 99 2.30 7.88 -11.64
CA LEU A 99 1.74 7.59 -10.32
C LEU A 99 2.75 6.82 -9.47
N GLY A 100 3.07 7.36 -8.29
CA GLY A 100 3.64 6.63 -7.19
C GLY A 100 2.56 6.26 -6.15
N VAL A 101 2.68 5.10 -5.55
CA VAL A 101 1.77 4.65 -4.49
C VAL A 101 2.55 4.34 -3.23
N TYR A 102 2.11 4.91 -2.11
CA TYR A 102 2.57 4.51 -0.79
C TYR A 102 1.86 3.22 -0.40
N TYR A 103 2.59 2.14 -0.34
CA TYR A 103 2.07 0.84 0.10
C TYR A 103 3.20 -0.15 0.35
N ASN A 104 3.03 -1.01 1.34
CA ASN A 104 3.90 -2.14 1.56
C ASN A 104 3.18 -3.44 1.13
N PRO A 105 3.64 -4.15 0.08
CA PRO A 105 2.98 -5.36 -0.44
C PRO A 105 2.92 -6.53 0.56
N THR A 106 3.59 -6.41 1.69
CA THR A 106 3.48 -7.39 2.79
C THR A 106 2.36 -7.06 3.77
N TRP A 107 1.63 -5.97 3.56
CA TRP A 107 0.43 -5.67 4.32
C TRP A 107 -0.79 -6.39 3.76
N ILE A 108 -1.69 -6.77 4.65
CA ILE A 108 -2.96 -7.41 4.31
C ILE A 108 -4.09 -6.60 4.94
N SER A 109 -5.06 -6.20 4.11
CA SER A 109 -6.26 -5.52 4.59
C SER A 109 -7.08 -6.42 5.52
N PRO A 110 -7.65 -5.89 6.61
CA PRO A 110 -8.61 -6.60 7.46
C PRO A 110 -9.78 -7.19 6.68
N ALA A 111 -10.23 -6.52 5.62
CA ALA A 111 -11.30 -7.03 4.76
C ALA A 111 -10.91 -8.35 4.07
N ALA A 112 -9.65 -8.49 3.65
CA ALA A 112 -9.14 -9.73 3.06
C ALA A 112 -9.00 -10.86 4.10
N VAL A 113 -8.62 -10.52 5.34
CA VAL A 113 -8.50 -11.51 6.42
C VAL A 113 -9.85 -12.03 6.86
N LYS A 114 -10.87 -11.18 6.92
CA LYS A 114 -12.24 -11.54 7.34
C LYS A 114 -12.95 -12.41 6.31
N ASN A 115 -12.72 -12.19 5.04
CA ASN A 115 -13.39 -12.91 3.97
C ASN A 115 -12.53 -14.09 3.48
N LYS A 116 -12.90 -15.30 3.89
CA LYS A 116 -12.22 -16.55 3.50
C LYS A 116 -12.30 -16.88 2.00
N GLU A 117 -13.19 -16.23 1.26
CA GLU A 117 -13.32 -16.40 -0.20
C GLU A 117 -12.26 -15.61 -0.97
N ILE A 118 -11.54 -14.71 -0.30
CA ILE A 118 -10.41 -13.98 -0.89
C ILE A 118 -9.22 -14.91 -0.96
N LEU A 119 -8.80 -15.22 -2.19
CA LEU A 119 -7.74 -16.19 -2.45
C LEU A 119 -6.46 -15.51 -2.95
N VAL A 120 -5.34 -16.07 -2.57
CA VAL A 120 -4.03 -15.72 -3.15
C VAL A 120 -4.09 -16.03 -4.65
N LYS A 121 -3.76 -15.05 -5.47
CA LYS A 121 -3.86 -15.11 -6.92
C LYS A 121 -3.17 -16.35 -7.50
N GLY A 122 -3.91 -17.10 -8.30
CA GLY A 122 -3.41 -18.33 -8.95
C GLY A 122 -3.30 -19.56 -8.05
N THR A 123 -3.87 -19.49 -6.84
CA THR A 123 -3.89 -20.59 -5.88
C THR A 123 -5.30 -20.82 -5.32
N ASN A 124 -5.46 -21.88 -4.53
CA ASN A 124 -6.68 -22.12 -3.72
C ASN A 124 -6.45 -21.75 -2.24
N ILE A 125 -5.42 -20.96 -1.92
CA ILE A 125 -5.05 -20.61 -0.56
C ILE A 125 -5.79 -19.33 -0.19
N PRO A 126 -6.64 -19.33 0.85
CA PRO A 126 -7.22 -18.09 1.38
C PRO A 126 -6.13 -17.14 1.88
N VAL A 127 -6.27 -15.83 1.60
CA VAL A 127 -5.31 -14.81 2.07
C VAL A 127 -5.14 -14.85 3.59
N ARG A 128 -6.19 -15.16 4.34
CA ARG A 128 -6.11 -15.31 5.79
C ARG A 128 -5.12 -16.39 6.26
N GLU A 129 -4.85 -17.42 5.45
CA GLU A 129 -3.94 -18.52 5.81
C GLU A 129 -2.46 -18.12 5.73
N ILE A 130 -2.16 -17.06 5.00
CA ILE A 130 -0.82 -16.49 4.91
C ILE A 130 -0.62 -15.28 5.83
N THR A 131 -1.61 -14.98 6.68
CA THR A 131 -1.59 -13.80 7.55
C THR A 131 -0.97 -14.18 8.89
N ASP A 132 -0.06 -13.33 9.38
CA ASP A 132 0.40 -13.40 10.77
C ASP A 132 -0.73 -12.91 11.68
N LEU A 133 -1.34 -13.86 12.37
CA LEU A 133 -2.45 -13.63 13.29
C LEU A 133 -1.99 -13.50 14.75
N SER A 134 -0.68 -13.47 14.99
CA SER A 134 -0.14 -13.35 16.34
C SER A 134 -0.34 -11.97 16.93
N TYR A 135 -0.31 -10.96 16.05
CA TYR A 135 -0.43 -9.55 16.42
C TYR A 135 -1.18 -8.76 15.37
N VAL A 136 -1.84 -7.70 15.84
CA VAL A 136 -2.50 -6.69 15.02
C VAL A 136 -1.89 -5.35 15.35
N TYR A 137 -1.54 -4.59 14.32
CA TYR A 137 -1.15 -3.20 14.49
C TYR A 137 -2.38 -2.29 14.53
N ASP A 138 -2.51 -1.49 15.58
CA ASP A 138 -3.64 -0.57 15.78
C ASP A 138 -3.22 0.92 15.72
N GLY A 139 -2.15 1.22 15.02
CA GLY A 139 -1.59 2.57 14.87
C GLY A 139 -0.69 3.02 16.02
N GLU A 140 -0.97 2.66 17.25
CA GLU A 140 -0.17 3.05 18.42
C GLU A 140 0.33 1.86 19.23
N ASN A 141 -0.38 0.76 19.20
CA ASN A 141 -0.10 -0.40 20.03
C ASN A 141 -0.23 -1.69 19.24
N GLU A 142 0.76 -2.55 19.43
CA GLU A 142 0.65 -3.94 19.03
C GLU A 142 -0.23 -4.67 20.05
N LYS A 143 -1.28 -5.32 19.58
CA LYS A 143 -2.16 -6.11 20.44
C LYS A 143 -2.11 -7.56 20.03
N LYS A 144 -1.90 -8.44 21.01
CA LYS A 144 -2.07 -9.85 20.77
C LYS A 144 -3.53 -10.15 20.48
N ILE A 145 -3.79 -10.84 19.37
CA ILE A 145 -5.12 -11.29 19.02
C ILE A 145 -5.53 -12.40 19.98
N THR A 146 -6.60 -12.17 20.74
CA THR A 146 -7.22 -13.14 21.65
C THR A 146 -8.66 -13.40 21.19
N GLY A 147 -9.13 -14.63 21.39
CA GLY A 147 -10.49 -15.01 21.01
C GLY A 147 -10.66 -15.28 19.53
N ASP A 148 -11.70 -14.73 18.91
CA ASP A 148 -11.85 -14.76 17.46
C ASP A 148 -10.76 -13.92 16.82
N ARG A 149 -9.78 -14.62 16.24
CA ARG A 149 -8.57 -14.01 15.67
C ARG A 149 -8.81 -13.12 14.48
N PHE A 150 -10.03 -12.99 14.01
CA PHE A 150 -10.40 -12.16 12.89
C PHE A 150 -11.32 -11.01 13.31
N SER A 151 -11.59 -10.88 14.60
CA SER A 151 -12.31 -9.77 15.18
C SER A 151 -11.35 -8.80 15.83
N TYR A 152 -11.46 -7.55 15.45
CA TYR A 152 -10.70 -6.50 16.11
C TYR A 152 -11.25 -6.26 17.52
N PRO A 153 -10.42 -6.03 18.55
CA PRO A 153 -10.88 -5.96 19.95
C PRO A 153 -11.98 -4.93 20.23
N ASN A 154 -12.03 -3.86 19.44
CA ASN A 154 -12.99 -2.76 19.63
C ASN A 154 -14.08 -2.73 18.54
N GLY A 155 -14.17 -3.74 17.67
CA GLY A 155 -15.06 -3.72 16.50
C GLY A 155 -14.67 -2.71 15.42
N GLU A 156 -13.55 -2.04 15.59
CA GLU A 156 -13.00 -1.09 14.61
C GLU A 156 -12.04 -1.82 13.67
N ASP A 157 -12.30 -1.71 12.36
CA ASP A 157 -11.54 -2.40 11.31
C ASP A 157 -10.36 -1.57 10.80
N ARG A 158 -9.58 -0.99 11.69
CA ARG A 158 -8.45 -0.12 11.35
C ARG A 158 -7.08 -0.74 11.55
N ALA A 159 -7.00 -2.07 11.55
CA ALA A 159 -5.72 -2.74 11.70
C ALA A 159 -5.18 -3.20 10.35
N LEU A 160 -3.87 -3.10 10.19
CA LEU A 160 -3.14 -3.82 9.17
C LEU A 160 -2.67 -5.15 9.74
N TYR A 161 -2.80 -6.19 8.93
CA TYR A 161 -2.17 -7.47 9.17
C TYR A 161 -0.90 -7.58 8.33
N TRP A 162 -0.04 -8.54 8.69
CA TRP A 162 1.21 -8.80 8.00
C TRP A 162 1.18 -10.16 7.33
N VAL A 163 1.87 -10.28 6.21
CA VAL A 163 2.13 -11.57 5.59
C VAL A 163 3.10 -12.35 6.47
N ASP A 164 2.74 -13.58 6.86
CA ASP A 164 3.67 -14.57 7.38
C ASP A 164 4.46 -15.15 6.19
N VAL A 165 5.69 -14.67 6.00
CA VAL A 165 6.52 -15.01 4.84
C VAL A 165 6.93 -16.48 4.77
N ASP A 166 6.75 -17.24 5.84
CA ASP A 166 7.04 -18.68 5.89
C ASP A 166 5.86 -19.54 5.45
N ARG A 167 4.69 -18.93 5.22
CA ARG A 167 3.51 -19.64 4.74
C ARG A 167 3.54 -19.89 3.24
N SER A 168 3.04 -21.08 2.86
CA SER A 168 2.77 -21.37 1.44
C SER A 168 1.76 -20.35 0.89
N GLY A 169 2.06 -19.77 -0.26
CA GLY A 169 1.24 -18.71 -0.88
C GLY A 169 1.69 -17.27 -0.54
N ALA A 170 2.56 -17.07 0.45
CA ALA A 170 3.05 -15.74 0.81
C ALA A 170 3.82 -15.07 -0.35
N LYS A 171 4.70 -15.81 -0.98
CA LYS A 171 5.46 -15.33 -2.15
C LYS A 171 4.54 -14.97 -3.31
N GLU A 172 3.58 -15.83 -3.61
CA GLU A 172 2.60 -15.62 -4.67
C GLU A 172 1.75 -14.38 -4.40
N TYR A 173 1.36 -14.15 -3.14
CA TYR A 173 0.60 -12.97 -2.74
C TYR A 173 1.39 -11.68 -2.98
N VAL A 174 2.63 -11.58 -2.47
CA VAL A 174 3.47 -10.39 -2.61
C VAL A 174 3.80 -10.13 -4.08
N GLN A 175 4.20 -11.15 -4.83
CA GLN A 175 4.47 -11.02 -6.27
C GLN A 175 3.22 -10.63 -7.06
N GLY A 176 2.09 -11.22 -6.73
CA GLY A 176 0.81 -10.89 -7.34
C GLY A 176 0.39 -9.46 -7.05
N TYR A 177 0.66 -8.95 -5.86
CA TYR A 177 0.36 -7.57 -5.50
C TYR A 177 1.21 -6.57 -6.28
N VAL A 178 2.52 -6.80 -6.35
CA VAL A 178 3.42 -5.95 -7.16
C VAL A 178 3.00 -5.97 -8.63
N LYS A 179 2.67 -7.17 -9.15
CA LYS A 179 2.18 -7.28 -10.52
C LYS A 179 0.86 -6.53 -10.74
N TYR A 180 -0.06 -6.58 -9.77
CA TYR A 180 -1.31 -5.83 -9.83
C TYR A 180 -1.06 -4.32 -9.98
N PHE A 181 -0.14 -3.75 -9.19
CA PHE A 181 0.23 -2.34 -9.34
C PHE A 181 0.85 -2.04 -10.71
N ILE A 182 1.70 -2.93 -11.23
CA ILE A 182 2.25 -2.80 -12.59
C ILE A 182 1.12 -2.81 -13.63
N ASP A 183 0.16 -3.71 -13.49
CA ASP A 183 -1.00 -3.82 -14.39
C ASP A 183 -1.93 -2.58 -14.30
N CYS A 184 -1.93 -1.89 -13.16
CA CYS A 184 -2.58 -0.60 -12.96
C CYS A 184 -1.72 0.59 -13.41
N HIS A 185 -0.58 0.37 -14.05
CA HIS A 185 0.35 1.40 -14.52
C HIS A 185 1.00 2.24 -13.42
N VAL A 186 1.01 1.76 -12.18
CA VAL A 186 1.76 2.38 -11.09
C VAL A 186 3.26 2.22 -11.38
N ALA A 187 3.99 3.35 -11.38
CA ALA A 187 5.39 3.38 -11.76
C ALA A 187 6.34 3.24 -10.57
N PHE A 188 5.88 3.53 -9.38
CA PHE A 188 6.70 3.58 -8.18
C PHE A 188 5.92 3.15 -6.95
N LEU A 189 6.52 2.29 -6.12
CA LEU A 189 6.02 1.94 -4.80
C LEU A 189 6.95 2.57 -3.75
N ARG A 190 6.38 3.43 -2.93
CA ARG A 190 7.04 3.94 -1.74
C ARG A 190 6.72 3.00 -0.58
N ILE A 191 7.69 2.15 -0.26
CA ILE A 191 7.56 1.16 0.81
C ILE A 191 8.13 1.76 2.09
N ASP A 192 7.30 1.82 3.13
CA ASP A 192 7.66 2.34 4.43
C ASP A 192 7.54 1.26 5.52
N PHE A 193 7.93 1.63 6.74
CA PHE A 193 7.87 0.77 7.94
C PHE A 193 8.65 -0.55 7.82
N LEU A 194 9.73 -0.55 7.06
CA LEU A 194 10.60 -1.72 6.92
C LEU A 194 11.23 -2.14 8.25
N SER A 195 11.46 -1.17 9.14
CA SER A 195 11.93 -1.42 10.50
C SER A 195 10.96 -2.27 11.34
N TRP A 196 9.70 -2.31 10.97
CA TRP A 196 8.72 -3.18 11.65
C TRP A 196 8.96 -4.66 11.37
N TYR A 197 9.77 -4.98 10.37
CA TYR A 197 10.23 -6.33 10.08
C TYR A 197 11.47 -6.73 10.86
N GLU A 198 12.13 -5.79 11.50
CA GLU A 198 13.25 -6.09 12.37
C GLU A 198 12.73 -6.57 13.73
N ASP A 199 13.50 -7.43 14.38
CA ASP A 199 13.22 -7.88 15.76
C ASP A 199 13.32 -6.72 16.77
N GLY A 200 13.27 -5.51 16.24
CA GLY A 200 13.41 -4.27 16.93
C GLY A 200 12.08 -3.72 17.42
N MET A 201 12.23 -2.59 18.02
CA MET A 201 11.16 -1.82 18.60
C MET A 201 11.05 -0.50 17.84
N ASP A 202 9.91 -0.20 17.26
CA ASP A 202 9.64 1.16 16.87
C ASP A 202 9.14 1.92 18.10
N LYS A 203 9.86 3.00 18.46
CA LYS A 203 9.56 3.82 19.65
C LYS A 203 9.39 3.01 20.95
N GLY A 204 10.15 1.94 21.11
CA GLY A 204 10.08 1.07 22.28
C GLY A 204 8.94 0.04 22.24
N LYS A 205 8.27 -0.12 21.11
CA LYS A 205 7.18 -1.10 20.94
C LYS A 205 7.57 -2.14 19.91
N GLN A 206 7.35 -3.40 20.21
CA GLN A 206 7.54 -4.47 19.25
C GLN A 206 6.40 -4.48 18.26
N ILE A 207 6.72 -4.26 16.99
CA ILE A 207 5.75 -4.23 15.90
C ILE A 207 6.10 -5.36 14.94
N GLY A 208 5.22 -6.34 14.85
CA GLY A 208 5.46 -7.51 14.02
C GLY A 208 6.45 -8.49 14.64
N ARG A 209 5.94 -9.61 15.09
CA ARG A 209 6.74 -10.67 15.69
C ARG A 209 7.44 -11.48 14.62
N ASN A 210 8.73 -11.76 14.80
CA ASN A 210 9.57 -12.53 13.87
C ASN A 210 9.80 -11.89 12.49
N HIS A 211 9.55 -10.61 12.34
CA HIS A 211 9.85 -9.86 11.14
C HIS A 211 11.23 -9.22 11.25
N GLY A 212 12.25 -10.03 11.31
CA GLY A 212 13.62 -9.56 11.26
C GLY A 212 14.15 -9.39 9.84
N SER A 213 15.36 -8.86 9.73
CA SER A 213 16.05 -8.71 8.43
C SER A 213 16.15 -10.04 7.64
N ALA A 214 16.12 -11.16 8.33
CA ALA A 214 16.08 -12.49 7.71
C ALA A 214 14.76 -12.73 6.96
N ASN A 215 13.61 -12.34 7.53
CA ASN A 215 12.31 -12.44 6.88
C ASN A 215 12.20 -11.50 5.69
N TYR A 216 12.76 -10.31 5.82
CA TYR A 216 12.77 -9.34 4.73
C TYR A 216 13.58 -9.79 3.50
N ARG A 217 14.53 -10.69 3.67
CA ARG A 217 15.37 -11.23 2.58
C ARG A 217 14.78 -12.45 1.89
N LYS A 218 13.72 -13.05 2.41
CA LYS A 218 13.02 -14.19 1.82
C LYS A 218 12.12 -13.74 0.67
#